data_0467c18c868f3e2b93c5aeb8176651cb
#
_entry.id   0467c18c868f3e2b93c5aeb8176651cb
#
_cell.length_a   1.000
_cell.length_b   1.000
_cell.length_c   1.000
_cell.angle_alpha   90.00
_cell.angle_beta   90.00
_cell.angle_gamma   90.00
#
_symmetry.space_group_name_H-M   'P 1'
#
loop_
_entity.id
_entity.type
_entity.pdbx_description
1 polymer ?
#
loop_
_entity_poly.entity_id
_entity_poly.type
_entity_poly.pdbx_seq_one_letter_code
_entity_poly.pdbx_strand_id
1 'polypeptide(L)'
;MRGILASSVGATCAAALALPLAPPATAAEAGPEPTAGAATRAAGTARPDVPGSTQSLSLGPLTRDRASGAAVLGLAPRTVRPFSLLGVVWDDPAAELHGRVRVRTRAADTGAWSDWRDVETHHADHAAGPGRAKDAADRVRGATAPLWVGESDGVEIRVQPEPGEEESAGAGADGFGVGEFWAGDHSVLPSGLRLELVDPGDEAPEEPRTGVMSAEATAASEANSALAPLGALEIPALDGERTRQEYLTLHGAELTEQQRAEPYIGPRPAIVTRRGWGADESLREKRFVYTGKVKAAFVHHTASGNNYTCAQAPSLVRGFYRYHVRSLGWRDVGYNFLVDKCGRIYEGRAGGVAKPVKGAHTMGFNAGTTGIAVIGSYGSEKPSSSAVKAVARLTAWKLGLHGMNPRAKTYLKSAGGNLYRKGKKVRLNVISGHRDGFNTSCPGGKLYKKLGTARSTAARYQGR
;
A
#
# COMPACT_ATOMS: atom_id res chain seq x y z
N MET A 1 22.86 -65.93 26.60
CA MET A 1 21.86 -66.83 27.23
C MET A 1 20.49 -66.13 27.03
N ARG A 2 19.71 -66.72 26.18
CA ARG A 2 18.31 -67.15 26.33
C ARG A 2 17.46 -66.07 27.06
N GLY A 3 16.44 -65.44 26.54
CA GLY A 3 15.33 -65.84 25.71
C GLY A 3 14.07 -65.51 26.50
N ILE A 4 13.10 -64.92 25.87
CA ILE A 4 11.71 -65.47 25.85
C ILE A 4 10.81 -64.41 25.25
N LEU A 5 10.18 -64.83 24.16
CA LEU A 5 9.04 -64.18 23.50
C LEU A 5 7.77 -64.34 24.33
N ALA A 6 6.92 -63.32 24.36
CA ALA A 6 5.49 -63.53 24.71
C ALA A 6 4.63 -62.72 23.71
N SER A 7 3.95 -63.47 22.86
CA SER A 7 2.83 -63.03 22.03
C SER A 7 1.58 -62.83 22.87
N SER A 8 0.79 -61.78 22.63
CA SER A 8 -0.62 -61.74 23.05
C SER A 8 -1.49 -61.25 21.93
N VAL A 9 -2.45 -62.06 21.59
CA VAL A 9 -3.48 -61.99 20.57
C VAL A 9 -4.48 -60.88 20.94
N GLY A 10 -4.75 -59.97 20.04
CA GLY A 10 -5.81 -58.97 20.21
C GLY A 10 -7.09 -59.40 19.48
N ALA A 11 -8.20 -59.33 20.19
CA ALA A 11 -9.53 -59.63 19.68
C ALA A 11 -10.12 -58.44 18.91
N THR A 12 -10.58 -58.70 17.69
CA THR A 12 -11.37 -57.78 16.86
C THR A 12 -12.84 -57.84 17.24
N CYS A 13 -13.44 -56.74 17.72
CA CYS A 13 -14.88 -56.55 17.79
C CYS A 13 -15.37 -55.83 16.55
N ALA A 14 -16.15 -56.53 15.73
CA ALA A 14 -16.94 -55.96 14.66
C ALA A 14 -18.29 -55.46 15.21
N ALA A 15 -18.54 -54.15 15.10
CA ALA A 15 -19.86 -53.59 15.38
C ALA A 15 -20.61 -53.41 14.05
N ALA A 16 -21.72 -54.13 13.92
CA ALA A 16 -22.66 -54.01 12.81
C ALA A 16 -23.58 -52.81 13.01
N LEU A 17 -23.57 -51.85 12.07
CA LEU A 17 -24.51 -50.75 11.99
C LEU A 17 -25.75 -51.20 11.20
N ALA A 18 -26.91 -51.28 11.87
CA ALA A 18 -28.21 -51.50 11.24
C ALA A 18 -28.76 -50.13 10.75
N LEU A 19 -29.06 -50.03 9.48
CA LEU A 19 -29.79 -48.93 8.87
C LEU A 19 -31.30 -49.21 8.91
N PRO A 20 -32.18 -48.26 9.27
CA PRO A 20 -33.62 -48.44 9.15
C PRO A 20 -34.09 -48.20 7.71
N LEU A 21 -34.92 -49.11 7.19
CA LEU A 21 -35.64 -49.02 5.94
C LEU A 21 -36.78 -47.98 6.05
N ALA A 22 -36.84 -47.05 5.08
CA ALA A 22 -37.94 -46.13 4.92
C ALA A 22 -39.11 -46.80 4.15
N PRO A 23 -40.40 -46.49 4.45
CA PRO A 23 -41.53 -47.00 3.70
C PRO A 23 -41.77 -46.27 2.37
N PRO A 24 -42.51 -46.91 1.41
CA PRO A 24 -42.71 -46.36 0.09
C PRO A 24 -43.71 -45.20 0.06
N ALA A 25 -43.40 -44.19 -0.72
CA ALA A 25 -44.26 -43.05 -0.98
C ALA A 25 -45.44 -43.43 -1.92
N THR A 26 -46.64 -43.10 -1.48
CA THR A 26 -47.86 -43.19 -2.32
C THR A 26 -47.95 -41.97 -3.19
N ALA A 27 -48.27 -42.23 -4.47
CA ALA A 27 -48.56 -41.19 -5.45
C ALA A 27 -49.88 -40.47 -5.16
N ALA A 28 -49.91 -39.16 -5.16
CA ALA A 28 -51.10 -38.31 -5.15
C ALA A 28 -51.20 -37.52 -6.46
N GLU A 29 -52.43 -37.47 -6.92
CA GLU A 29 -52.86 -36.96 -8.25
C GLU A 29 -52.58 -35.48 -8.50
N ALA A 30 -52.46 -35.20 -9.81
CA ALA A 30 -52.26 -33.87 -10.36
C ALA A 30 -53.53 -32.99 -10.23
N GLY A 31 -53.40 -31.81 -9.70
CA GLY A 31 -54.35 -30.70 -9.78
C GLY A 31 -53.76 -29.51 -10.54
N PRO A 32 -54.56 -28.60 -11.11
CA PRO A 32 -54.20 -27.77 -12.27
C PRO A 32 -53.24 -26.63 -11.93
N GLU A 33 -52.44 -26.26 -12.90
CA GLU A 33 -51.48 -25.15 -12.91
C GLU A 33 -52.12 -23.80 -12.58
N PRO A 34 -51.48 -22.91 -11.81
CA PRO A 34 -51.67 -21.48 -11.87
C PRO A 34 -50.54 -20.81 -12.64
N THR A 35 -51.00 -19.97 -13.55
CA THR A 35 -50.36 -19.04 -14.44
C THR A 35 -49.10 -18.32 -13.89
N ALA A 36 -48.21 -18.07 -14.85
CA ALA A 36 -46.96 -17.31 -14.75
C ALA A 36 -47.04 -15.99 -13.98
N GLY A 37 -46.08 -15.74 -13.11
CA GLY A 37 -45.81 -14.43 -12.57
C GLY A 37 -45.06 -14.40 -11.26
N ALA A 38 -43.76 -14.56 -11.33
CA ALA A 38 -42.75 -13.90 -10.49
C ALA A 38 -41.43 -14.68 -10.58
N ALA A 39 -40.53 -14.17 -11.37
CA ALA A 39 -39.15 -14.61 -11.33
C ALA A 39 -38.62 -14.33 -9.91
N THR A 40 -38.50 -15.38 -9.09
CA THR A 40 -37.70 -15.35 -7.88
C THR A 40 -36.25 -15.10 -8.29
N ARG A 41 -35.81 -13.82 -8.16
CA ARG A 41 -34.39 -13.49 -8.16
C ARG A 41 -33.71 -14.42 -7.16
N ALA A 42 -32.85 -15.28 -7.67
CA ALA A 42 -31.91 -15.99 -6.84
C ALA A 42 -31.24 -14.97 -5.91
N ALA A 43 -31.30 -15.21 -4.62
CA ALA A 43 -30.59 -14.42 -3.63
C ALA A 43 -29.10 -14.59 -3.97
N GLY A 44 -28.56 -13.62 -4.71
CA GLY A 44 -27.15 -13.49 -4.94
C GLY A 44 -26.49 -13.44 -3.57
N THR A 45 -25.49 -14.28 -3.37
CA THR A 45 -24.60 -14.21 -2.21
C THR A 45 -24.17 -12.76 -2.03
N ALA A 46 -24.62 -12.14 -0.93
CA ALA A 46 -24.31 -10.76 -0.60
C ALA A 46 -22.77 -10.64 -0.58
N ARG A 47 -22.20 -9.96 -1.57
CA ARG A 47 -20.84 -9.48 -1.52
C ARG A 47 -20.73 -8.60 -0.28
N PRO A 48 -19.69 -8.75 0.55
CA PRO A 48 -19.46 -7.81 1.64
C PRO A 48 -19.18 -6.45 1.03
N ASP A 49 -20.13 -5.53 1.18
CA ASP A 49 -20.08 -4.22 0.56
C ASP A 49 -19.19 -3.24 1.32
N VAL A 50 -18.04 -3.01 0.77
CA VAL A 50 -17.42 -1.70 0.68
C VAL A 50 -17.17 -1.45 -0.81
N PRO A 51 -18.20 -1.16 -1.61
CA PRO A 51 -18.09 -1.09 -3.05
C PRO A 51 -17.54 0.27 -3.47
N GLY A 52 -16.25 0.50 -3.28
CA GLY A 52 -15.60 1.65 -3.88
C GLY A 52 -15.56 1.52 -5.40
N SER A 53 -15.36 2.62 -6.09
CA SER A 53 -15.29 2.70 -7.55
C SER A 53 -14.04 3.43 -8.04
N THR A 54 -13.72 3.26 -9.33
CA THR A 54 -12.68 4.02 -10.02
C THR A 54 -13.24 4.49 -11.35
N GLN A 55 -13.02 5.77 -11.67
CA GLN A 55 -13.37 6.37 -12.95
C GLN A 55 -12.08 6.86 -13.61
N SER A 56 -11.91 6.58 -14.89
CA SER A 56 -10.77 7.02 -15.69
C SER A 56 -11.27 7.97 -16.78
N LEU A 57 -10.74 9.19 -16.83
CA LEU A 57 -11.14 10.25 -17.76
C LEU A 57 -9.91 10.70 -18.55
N SER A 58 -9.93 10.55 -19.87
CA SER A 58 -8.84 11.00 -20.74
C SER A 58 -8.71 12.52 -20.71
N LEU A 59 -7.49 13.03 -20.59
CA LEU A 59 -7.21 14.46 -20.68
C LEU A 59 -7.07 14.86 -22.15
N GLY A 60 -7.73 15.95 -22.52
CA GLY A 60 -7.67 16.51 -23.86
C GLY A 60 -7.07 17.92 -23.88
N PRO A 61 -6.77 18.47 -25.06
CA PRO A 61 -6.34 19.86 -25.20
C PRO A 61 -7.41 20.83 -24.69
N LEU A 62 -7.04 21.74 -23.81
CA LEU A 62 -7.90 22.85 -23.34
C LEU A 62 -7.57 24.15 -24.06
N THR A 63 -6.32 24.55 -24.00
CA THR A 63 -5.79 25.79 -24.57
C THR A 63 -4.32 25.59 -24.88
N ARG A 64 -3.68 26.58 -25.51
CA ARG A 64 -2.22 26.69 -25.55
C ARG A 64 -1.75 27.63 -24.44
N ASP A 65 -0.66 27.29 -23.79
CA ASP A 65 0.00 28.19 -22.86
C ASP A 65 0.55 29.42 -23.64
N ARG A 66 0.26 30.63 -23.13
CA ARG A 66 0.63 31.86 -23.82
C ARG A 66 2.13 32.14 -23.81
N ALA A 67 2.83 31.62 -22.79
CA ALA A 67 4.27 31.87 -22.64
C ALA A 67 5.12 30.87 -23.44
N SER A 68 4.76 29.59 -23.43
CA SER A 68 5.51 28.51 -24.08
C SER A 68 4.92 28.04 -25.40
N GLY A 69 3.69 28.44 -25.76
CA GLY A 69 2.97 27.91 -26.92
C GLY A 69 2.53 26.43 -26.77
N ALA A 70 2.94 25.76 -25.71
CA ALA A 70 2.68 24.36 -25.48
C ALA A 70 1.20 24.09 -25.15
N ALA A 71 0.71 22.91 -25.52
CA ALA A 71 -0.67 22.52 -25.26
C ALA A 71 -0.88 22.28 -23.75
N VAL A 72 -1.86 22.97 -23.17
CA VAL A 72 -2.37 22.67 -21.83
C VAL A 72 -3.41 21.56 -21.97
N LEU A 73 -3.10 20.41 -21.39
CA LEU A 73 -4.04 19.28 -21.34
C LEU A 73 -4.91 19.34 -20.08
N GLY A 74 -6.12 18.82 -20.14
CA GLY A 74 -6.96 18.78 -18.96
C GLY A 74 -8.41 18.41 -19.23
N LEU A 75 -9.26 18.77 -18.29
CA LEU A 75 -10.72 18.64 -18.37
C LEU A 75 -11.34 19.95 -17.90
N ALA A 76 -12.26 20.48 -18.70
CA ALA A 76 -13.14 21.59 -18.27
C ALA A 76 -14.04 21.13 -17.09
N PRO A 77 -14.58 22.09 -16.30
CA PRO A 77 -15.45 21.77 -15.19
C PRO A 77 -16.56 20.81 -15.61
N ARG A 78 -16.71 19.68 -14.90
CA ARG A 78 -17.76 18.70 -15.17
C ARG A 78 -18.23 17.98 -13.93
N THR A 79 -19.47 17.54 -13.95
CA THR A 79 -20.02 16.62 -12.98
C THR A 79 -19.56 15.20 -13.30
N VAL A 80 -19.22 14.46 -12.24
CA VAL A 80 -18.76 13.07 -12.31
C VAL A 80 -19.41 12.26 -11.21
N ARG A 81 -19.25 10.94 -11.22
CA ARG A 81 -19.69 10.11 -10.09
C ARG A 81 -18.89 10.48 -8.83
N PRO A 82 -19.46 10.32 -7.61
CA PRO A 82 -18.76 10.62 -6.37
C PRO A 82 -17.38 10.01 -6.28
N PHE A 83 -16.44 10.74 -5.70
CA PHE A 83 -15.07 10.34 -5.47
C PHE A 83 -14.47 11.14 -4.30
N SER A 84 -13.41 10.64 -3.68
CA SER A 84 -12.73 11.34 -2.59
C SER A 84 -11.23 11.47 -2.79
N LEU A 85 -10.66 10.72 -3.76
CA LEU A 85 -9.24 10.73 -4.06
C LEU A 85 -9.05 10.74 -5.58
N LEU A 86 -8.02 11.44 -6.03
CA LEU A 86 -7.68 11.54 -7.45
C LEU A 86 -6.18 11.48 -7.69
N GLY A 87 -5.81 11.19 -8.93
CA GLY A 87 -4.44 11.30 -9.44
C GLY A 87 -4.43 11.26 -10.95
N VAL A 88 -3.30 11.60 -11.56
CA VAL A 88 -3.08 11.51 -13.00
C VAL A 88 -2.19 10.31 -13.29
N VAL A 89 -2.56 9.54 -14.31
CA VAL A 89 -1.76 8.39 -14.78
C VAL A 89 -1.43 8.56 -16.27
N TRP A 90 -0.37 7.88 -16.71
CA TRP A 90 0.07 7.82 -18.11
C TRP A 90 0.64 6.45 -18.46
N ASP A 91 0.79 6.18 -19.76
CA ASP A 91 1.03 4.82 -20.24
C ASP A 91 2.43 4.29 -19.90
N ASP A 92 3.48 5.09 -20.05
CA ASP A 92 4.85 4.65 -19.79
C ASP A 92 5.29 4.96 -18.35
N PRO A 93 5.45 3.93 -17.48
CA PRO A 93 5.90 4.15 -16.10
C PRO A 93 7.35 4.65 -15.98
N ALA A 94 8.13 4.61 -17.06
CA ALA A 94 9.50 5.13 -17.07
C ALA A 94 9.56 6.64 -17.46
N ALA A 95 8.49 7.14 -18.10
CA ALA A 95 8.39 8.56 -18.42
C ALA A 95 8.08 9.36 -17.14
N GLU A 96 8.76 10.48 -16.97
CA GLU A 96 8.48 11.46 -15.91
C GLU A 96 7.55 12.54 -16.45
N LEU A 97 6.64 13.03 -15.62
CA LEU A 97 5.78 14.16 -15.97
C LEU A 97 6.48 15.46 -15.59
N HIS A 98 7.12 16.09 -16.58
CA HIS A 98 7.73 17.40 -16.44
C HIS A 98 6.67 18.48 -16.68
N GLY A 99 5.93 18.81 -15.60
CA GLY A 99 4.83 19.75 -15.71
C GLY A 99 4.13 19.98 -14.39
N ARG A 100 3.30 21.01 -14.37
CA ARG A 100 2.47 21.36 -13.21
C ARG A 100 1.07 20.80 -13.39
N VAL A 101 0.62 20.00 -12.44
CA VAL A 101 -0.74 19.46 -12.38
C VAL A 101 -1.52 20.22 -11.32
N ARG A 102 -2.62 20.87 -11.72
CA ARG A 102 -3.53 21.58 -10.82
C ARG A 102 -4.95 21.07 -10.98
N VAL A 103 -5.65 20.94 -9.87
CA VAL A 103 -7.03 20.45 -9.81
C VAL A 103 -7.85 21.33 -8.88
N ARG A 104 -9.13 21.50 -9.19
CA ARG A 104 -10.16 21.92 -8.24
C ARG A 104 -11.34 20.97 -8.30
N THR A 105 -12.02 20.79 -7.18
CA THR A 105 -13.12 19.84 -7.04
C THR A 105 -14.34 20.53 -6.46
N ARG A 106 -15.51 20.01 -6.77
CA ARG A 106 -16.77 20.45 -6.20
C ARG A 106 -17.16 19.49 -5.09
N ALA A 107 -17.35 20.02 -3.88
CA ALA A 107 -17.82 19.24 -2.73
C ALA A 107 -19.23 18.72 -2.97
N ALA A 108 -19.46 17.44 -2.68
CA ALA A 108 -20.74 16.79 -2.96
C ALA A 108 -21.88 17.27 -2.05
N ASP A 109 -21.55 17.67 -0.82
CA ASP A 109 -22.52 18.14 0.19
C ASP A 109 -22.98 19.59 -0.01
N THR A 110 -22.03 20.48 -0.38
CA THR A 110 -22.29 21.92 -0.49
C THR A 110 -22.41 22.43 -1.92
N GLY A 111 -21.96 21.65 -2.90
CA GLY A 111 -21.84 22.08 -4.30
C GLY A 111 -20.76 23.16 -4.53
N ALA A 112 -19.99 23.52 -3.51
CA ALA A 112 -18.96 24.55 -3.60
C ALA A 112 -17.70 24.03 -4.29
N TRP A 113 -17.10 24.86 -5.18
CA TRP A 113 -15.81 24.58 -5.78
C TRP A 113 -14.68 24.97 -4.84
N SER A 114 -13.68 24.10 -4.73
CA SER A 114 -12.45 24.40 -4.00
C SER A 114 -11.56 25.38 -4.76
N ASP A 115 -10.56 25.95 -4.07
CA ASP A 115 -9.42 26.57 -4.72
C ASP A 115 -8.59 25.56 -5.52
N TRP A 116 -7.77 26.07 -6.43
CA TRP A 116 -6.81 25.26 -7.19
C TRP A 116 -5.74 24.68 -6.26
N ARG A 117 -5.55 23.38 -6.39
CA ARG A 117 -4.57 22.61 -5.61
C ARG A 117 -3.54 21.98 -6.56
N ASP A 118 -2.28 21.98 -6.17
CA ASP A 118 -1.22 21.27 -6.89
C ASP A 118 -1.24 19.78 -6.53
N VAL A 119 -0.99 18.95 -7.53
CA VAL A 119 -0.81 17.50 -7.37
C VAL A 119 0.68 17.20 -7.51
N GLU A 120 1.26 16.46 -6.58
CA GLU A 120 2.67 16.07 -6.58
C GLU A 120 2.94 15.11 -7.76
N THR A 121 3.82 15.49 -8.68
CA THR A 121 4.08 14.74 -9.93
C THR A 121 5.11 13.62 -9.77
N HIS A 122 5.97 13.65 -8.75
CA HIS A 122 7.04 12.69 -8.54
C HIS A 122 6.56 11.44 -7.76
N HIS A 123 6.01 10.45 -8.45
CA HIS A 123 5.56 9.17 -7.85
C HIS A 123 6.15 7.92 -8.52
N ALA A 124 6.94 8.07 -9.57
CA ALA A 124 7.61 6.97 -10.28
C ALA A 124 8.60 6.18 -9.40
N ASP A 125 9.01 6.75 -8.28
CA ASP A 125 9.93 6.24 -7.27
C ASP A 125 9.40 5.05 -6.44
N HIS A 126 8.09 4.77 -6.49
CA HIS A 126 7.44 3.66 -5.79
C HIS A 126 7.29 2.40 -6.65
N ALA A 127 7.63 2.41 -7.93
CA ALA A 127 7.40 1.31 -8.83
C ALA A 127 8.05 -0.01 -8.36
N ALA A 128 7.35 -1.10 -8.59
CA ALA A 128 7.93 -2.43 -8.46
C ALA A 128 9.12 -2.53 -9.44
N GLY A 129 10.35 -2.66 -8.90
CA GLY A 129 11.57 -2.72 -9.70
C GLY A 129 11.53 -3.82 -10.79
N PRO A 130 12.46 -3.80 -11.77
CA PRO A 130 12.50 -4.73 -12.87
C PRO A 130 12.52 -6.18 -12.36
N GLY A 131 11.61 -7.01 -12.83
CA GLY A 131 11.48 -8.43 -12.44
C GLY A 131 10.07 -8.99 -12.53
N ARG A 132 9.14 -8.27 -13.16
CA ARG A 132 7.80 -8.81 -13.47
C ARG A 132 7.83 -9.69 -14.72
N ALA A 133 6.95 -10.72 -14.74
CA ALA A 133 6.59 -11.40 -15.97
C ALA A 133 6.08 -10.38 -17.00
N LYS A 134 6.39 -10.57 -18.28
CA LYS A 134 6.03 -9.65 -19.38
C LYS A 134 4.59 -9.14 -19.30
N ASP A 135 3.62 -10.03 -19.04
CA ASP A 135 2.19 -9.72 -19.00
C ASP A 135 1.74 -8.81 -17.84
N ALA A 136 2.58 -8.60 -16.83
CA ALA A 136 2.32 -7.70 -15.71
C ALA A 136 3.04 -6.35 -15.88
N ALA A 137 4.10 -6.30 -16.69
CA ALA A 137 4.81 -5.07 -17.01
C ALA A 137 3.94 -4.13 -17.84
N ASP A 138 3.15 -4.67 -18.78
CA ASP A 138 2.28 -3.91 -19.67
C ASP A 138 1.09 -3.23 -18.97
N ARG A 139 0.83 -3.57 -17.69
CA ARG A 139 -0.25 -2.99 -16.90
C ARG A 139 0.20 -1.88 -15.96
N VAL A 140 1.50 -1.73 -15.72
CA VAL A 140 2.02 -0.71 -14.81
C VAL A 140 2.09 0.62 -15.53
N ARG A 141 1.54 1.65 -14.90
CA ARG A 141 1.45 3.01 -15.42
C ARG A 141 2.34 3.95 -14.62
N GLY A 142 2.79 5.03 -15.27
CA GLY A 142 3.31 6.19 -14.57
C GLY A 142 2.17 6.94 -13.90
N ALA A 143 2.45 7.64 -12.80
CA ALA A 143 1.42 8.31 -12.03
C ALA A 143 1.95 9.45 -11.18
N THR A 144 1.05 10.38 -10.84
CA THR A 144 1.25 11.35 -9.76
C THR A 144 1.03 10.69 -8.40
N ALA A 145 1.43 11.36 -7.32
CA ALA A 145 0.91 11.03 -6.00
C ALA A 145 -0.62 11.19 -5.97
N PRO A 146 -1.36 10.36 -5.23
CA PRO A 146 -2.79 10.50 -5.09
C PRO A 146 -3.14 11.67 -4.15
N LEU A 147 -4.05 12.55 -4.56
CA LEU A 147 -4.52 13.67 -3.76
C LEU A 147 -5.88 13.34 -3.13
N TRP A 148 -5.98 13.47 -1.79
CA TRP A 148 -7.26 13.41 -1.08
C TRP A 148 -7.98 14.74 -1.18
N VAL A 149 -9.23 14.71 -1.62
CA VAL A 149 -10.05 15.91 -1.84
C VAL A 149 -11.31 15.94 -0.96
N GLY A 150 -11.64 14.82 -0.29
CA GLY A 150 -12.91 14.62 0.38
C GLY A 150 -14.02 14.29 -0.62
N GLU A 151 -15.22 14.09 -0.13
CA GLU A 151 -16.37 13.73 -0.97
C GLU A 151 -16.66 14.82 -1.99
N SER A 152 -16.53 14.47 -3.26
CA SER A 152 -16.63 15.39 -4.39
C SER A 152 -17.39 14.74 -5.54
N ASP A 153 -18.14 15.55 -6.30
CA ASP A 153 -18.94 15.14 -7.46
C ASP A 153 -18.65 15.96 -8.72
N GLY A 154 -17.70 16.87 -8.65
CA GLY A 154 -17.25 17.68 -9.78
C GLY A 154 -15.74 17.86 -9.78
N VAL A 155 -15.18 17.99 -10.98
CA VAL A 155 -13.74 18.13 -11.17
C VAL A 155 -13.39 19.03 -12.35
N GLU A 156 -12.32 19.82 -12.19
CA GLU A 156 -11.59 20.50 -13.26
C GLU A 156 -10.09 20.27 -13.03
N ILE A 157 -9.37 19.96 -14.09
CA ILE A 157 -7.92 19.70 -14.02
C ILE A 157 -7.19 20.35 -15.18
N ARG A 158 -5.97 20.81 -14.92
CA ARG A 158 -5.04 21.37 -15.89
C ARG A 158 -3.65 20.78 -15.69
N VAL A 159 -3.06 20.31 -16.77
CA VAL A 159 -1.67 19.84 -16.85
C VAL A 159 -0.93 20.76 -17.79
N GLN A 160 0.00 21.54 -17.24
CA GLN A 160 0.83 22.49 -17.97
C GLN A 160 2.25 21.93 -18.03
N PRO A 161 2.86 21.76 -19.23
CA PRO A 161 4.26 21.41 -19.32
C PRO A 161 5.12 22.53 -18.69
N GLU A 162 6.23 22.17 -18.08
CA GLU A 162 7.24 23.16 -17.68
C GLU A 162 7.88 23.72 -18.93
N PRO A 163 8.15 25.06 -18.95
CA PRO A 163 9.00 25.65 -20.01
C PRO A 163 10.34 24.91 -20.01
N GLY A 164 10.77 24.38 -21.14
CA GLY A 164 12.13 23.87 -21.27
C GLY A 164 13.09 25.01 -20.86
N GLU A 165 14.06 24.68 -20.01
CA GLU A 165 15.17 25.60 -19.77
C GLU A 165 15.85 25.81 -21.15
N GLU A 166 15.57 26.93 -21.79
CA GLU A 166 16.43 27.40 -22.89
C GLU A 166 17.81 27.56 -22.26
N GLU A 167 18.72 26.62 -22.56
CA GLU A 167 20.13 26.87 -22.35
C GLU A 167 20.42 28.24 -22.95
N SER A 168 20.70 29.23 -22.12
CA SER A 168 21.30 30.47 -22.54
C SER A 168 22.70 30.11 -23.09
N ALA A 169 22.71 29.68 -24.34
CA ALA A 169 23.94 29.53 -25.11
C ALA A 169 24.56 30.91 -25.19
N GLY A 170 25.43 31.20 -24.24
CA GLY A 170 26.37 32.31 -24.33
C GLY A 170 27.11 32.19 -25.65
N ALA A 171 26.97 33.22 -26.48
CA ALA A 171 27.71 33.36 -27.72
C ALA A 171 29.22 33.24 -27.44
N GLY A 172 29.78 32.08 -27.68
CA GLY A 172 31.19 31.78 -27.75
C GLY A 172 31.45 31.12 -29.09
N ALA A 173 31.86 31.89 -30.07
CA ALA A 173 32.42 31.39 -31.32
C ALA A 173 33.63 30.53 -30.98
N ASP A 174 33.63 29.26 -31.38
CA ASP A 174 34.73 28.61 -32.08
C ASP A 174 34.38 27.11 -32.31
N GLY A 175 34.59 26.70 -33.53
CA GLY A 175 34.08 25.50 -34.15
C GLY A 175 34.72 24.18 -33.72
N PHE A 176 34.20 23.13 -34.34
CA PHE A 176 34.56 21.72 -34.42
C PHE A 176 33.91 20.76 -33.42
N GLY A 177 33.09 19.86 -33.97
CA GLY A 177 32.80 18.58 -33.38
C GLY A 177 31.35 18.10 -33.51
N VAL A 178 31.02 17.44 -34.62
CA VAL A 178 29.79 16.66 -34.82
C VAL A 178 29.67 15.57 -33.73
N GLY A 179 28.78 15.79 -32.80
CA GLY A 179 28.25 14.78 -31.89
C GLY A 179 26.74 14.97 -31.87
N GLU A 180 26.00 14.05 -32.47
CA GLU A 180 24.54 14.00 -32.29
C GLU A 180 24.26 13.73 -30.81
N PHE A 181 24.24 14.81 -30.01
CA PHE A 181 23.61 14.78 -28.70
C PHE A 181 22.11 14.75 -28.94
N TRP A 182 21.47 13.68 -28.52
CA TRP A 182 20.03 13.57 -28.37
C TRP A 182 19.57 14.71 -27.44
N ALA A 183 19.16 15.80 -28.01
CA ALA A 183 18.37 16.84 -27.37
C ALA A 183 17.00 16.17 -27.11
N GLY A 184 16.85 15.53 -25.97
CA GLY A 184 15.56 15.06 -25.50
C GLY A 184 14.66 16.29 -25.39
N ASP A 185 13.61 16.31 -26.20
CA ASP A 185 12.56 17.34 -26.15
C ASP A 185 11.86 17.28 -24.80
N HIS A 186 12.38 18.02 -23.81
CA HIS A 186 11.90 18.05 -22.43
C HIS A 186 10.56 18.78 -22.26
N SER A 187 9.95 19.23 -23.35
CA SER A 187 8.66 19.94 -23.35
C SER A 187 7.44 19.06 -23.58
N VAL A 188 7.63 17.76 -23.81
CA VAL A 188 6.52 16.85 -24.18
C VAL A 188 5.98 16.12 -22.94
N LEU A 189 4.70 16.36 -22.65
CA LEU A 189 3.99 15.60 -21.62
C LEU A 189 3.89 14.11 -22.02
N PRO A 190 3.91 13.16 -21.05
CA PRO A 190 3.74 11.74 -21.32
C PRO A 190 2.45 11.44 -22.09
N SER A 191 2.48 10.41 -22.94
CA SER A 191 1.30 9.98 -23.69
C SER A 191 0.28 9.28 -22.80
N GLY A 192 -1.00 9.31 -23.22
CA GLY A 192 -2.07 8.59 -22.52
C GLY A 192 -2.46 9.16 -21.16
N LEU A 193 -2.28 10.47 -20.96
CA LEU A 193 -2.67 11.13 -19.71
C LEU A 193 -4.16 10.95 -19.42
N ARG A 194 -4.46 10.44 -18.21
CA ARG A 194 -5.82 10.23 -17.70
C ARG A 194 -5.92 10.69 -16.26
N LEU A 195 -7.05 11.29 -15.92
CA LEU A 195 -7.44 11.56 -14.54
C LEU A 195 -8.13 10.31 -13.98
N GLU A 196 -7.60 9.79 -12.89
CA GLU A 196 -8.20 8.70 -12.13
C GLU A 196 -8.93 9.29 -10.92
N LEU A 197 -10.22 9.00 -10.79
CA LEU A 197 -11.07 9.40 -9.67
C LEU A 197 -11.43 8.16 -8.88
N VAL A 198 -11.13 8.15 -7.60
CA VAL A 198 -11.31 6.99 -6.72
C VAL A 198 -12.31 7.31 -5.63
N ASP A 199 -13.35 6.53 -5.60
CA ASP A 199 -14.26 6.40 -4.48
C ASP A 199 -13.77 5.23 -3.60
N PRO A 200 -13.38 5.47 -2.33
CA PRO A 200 -12.90 4.42 -1.44
C PRO A 200 -14.00 3.47 -0.95
N GLY A 201 -15.28 3.76 -1.27
CA GLY A 201 -16.44 3.06 -0.73
C GLY A 201 -16.82 3.49 0.68
N ASP A 202 -17.90 2.91 1.19
CA ASP A 202 -18.47 3.21 2.50
C ASP A 202 -17.49 2.99 3.65
N GLU A 203 -17.82 3.45 4.84
CA GLU A 203 -16.99 3.33 6.03
C GLU A 203 -16.67 1.86 6.36
N ALA A 204 -15.46 1.65 6.86
CA ALA A 204 -15.07 0.34 7.34
C ALA A 204 -15.95 -0.07 8.54
N PRO A 205 -16.31 -1.37 8.67
CA PRO A 205 -17.13 -1.83 9.78
C PRO A 205 -16.42 -1.61 11.11
N GLU A 206 -17.14 -1.08 12.09
CA GLU A 206 -16.64 -0.93 13.46
C GLU A 206 -16.58 -2.27 14.19
N GLU A 207 -17.42 -3.22 13.79
CA GLU A 207 -17.50 -4.57 14.36
C GLU A 207 -17.18 -5.65 13.31
N PRO A 208 -16.71 -6.84 13.75
CA PRO A 208 -16.52 -7.97 12.85
C PRO A 208 -17.84 -8.33 12.17
N ARG A 209 -17.92 -8.19 10.85
CA ARG A 209 -19.12 -8.63 10.11
C ARG A 209 -19.33 -10.12 10.30
N THR A 210 -20.55 -10.50 10.69
CA THR A 210 -21.01 -11.89 10.80
C THR A 210 -21.26 -12.45 9.41
N GLY A 211 -20.23 -12.94 8.74
CA GLY A 211 -20.32 -13.53 7.41
C GLY A 211 -19.09 -14.35 7.08
N VAL A 212 -19.24 -15.29 6.16
CA VAL A 212 -18.13 -16.09 5.66
C VAL A 212 -17.17 -15.17 4.90
N MET A 213 -15.90 -15.10 5.33
CA MET A 213 -14.86 -14.37 4.61
C MET A 213 -14.59 -15.02 3.25
N SER A 214 -14.25 -14.21 2.24
CA SER A 214 -13.73 -14.74 0.99
C SER A 214 -12.42 -15.50 1.21
N ALA A 215 -12.03 -16.37 0.29
CA ALA A 215 -10.77 -17.09 0.38
C ALA A 215 -9.55 -16.13 0.50
N GLU A 216 -9.59 -15.01 -0.23
CA GLU A 216 -8.55 -14.00 -0.20
C GLU A 216 -8.50 -13.26 1.14
N ALA A 217 -9.67 -12.95 1.74
CA ALA A 217 -9.75 -12.31 3.05
C ALA A 217 -9.32 -13.27 4.17
N THR A 218 -9.70 -14.55 4.07
CA THR A 218 -9.24 -15.61 4.98
C THR A 218 -7.72 -15.72 4.93
N ALA A 219 -7.12 -15.84 3.74
CA ALA A 219 -5.67 -15.94 3.59
C ALA A 219 -4.92 -14.72 4.14
N ALA A 220 -5.46 -13.51 3.95
CA ALA A 220 -4.86 -12.28 4.49
C ALA A 220 -4.91 -12.28 6.03
N SER A 221 -6.03 -12.72 6.63
CA SER A 221 -6.19 -12.81 8.07
C SER A 221 -5.33 -13.93 8.68
N GLU A 222 -5.28 -15.10 8.05
CA GLU A 222 -4.44 -16.25 8.47
C GLU A 222 -2.93 -15.87 8.47
N ALA A 223 -2.51 -14.97 7.58
CA ALA A 223 -1.14 -14.50 7.58
C ALA A 223 -0.72 -13.82 8.90
N ASN A 224 -1.69 -13.35 9.69
CA ASN A 224 -1.55 -12.72 11.00
C ASN A 224 -1.99 -13.62 12.17
N SER A 225 -2.33 -14.89 11.95
CA SER A 225 -2.92 -15.80 12.95
C SER A 225 -2.05 -16.01 14.20
N ALA A 226 -0.74 -15.85 14.06
CA ALA A 226 0.20 -15.90 15.19
C ALA A 226 0.07 -14.71 16.16
N LEU A 227 -0.59 -13.61 15.75
CA LEU A 227 -0.67 -12.35 16.49
C LEU A 227 -2.09 -11.98 16.92
N ALA A 228 -3.10 -12.46 16.20
CA ALA A 228 -4.51 -12.17 16.46
C ALA A 228 -5.41 -13.27 15.90
N PRO A 229 -6.62 -13.46 16.45
CA PRO A 229 -7.58 -14.41 15.93
C PRO A 229 -7.95 -14.15 14.46
N LEU A 230 -8.39 -15.21 13.77
CA LEU A 230 -8.93 -15.10 12.42
C LEU A 230 -10.09 -14.09 12.39
N GLY A 231 -10.06 -13.19 11.43
CA GLY A 231 -11.07 -12.15 11.28
C GLY A 231 -10.92 -10.94 12.18
N ALA A 232 -9.89 -10.85 13.01
CA ALA A 232 -9.64 -9.71 13.87
C ALA A 232 -9.52 -8.40 13.07
N LEU A 233 -10.15 -7.33 13.56
CA LEU A 233 -10.06 -5.99 12.96
C LEU A 233 -8.78 -5.26 13.35
N GLU A 234 -8.20 -5.63 14.49
CA GLU A 234 -6.96 -5.06 15.01
C GLU A 234 -6.09 -6.14 15.64
N ILE A 235 -4.79 -6.05 15.44
CA ILE A 235 -3.79 -6.78 16.22
C ILE A 235 -3.54 -5.97 17.48
N PRO A 236 -3.82 -6.51 18.69
CA PRO A 236 -3.73 -5.73 19.92
C PRO A 236 -2.29 -5.32 20.25
N ALA A 237 -2.15 -4.18 20.93
CA ALA A 237 -0.87 -3.78 21.49
C ALA A 237 -0.42 -4.76 22.59
N LEU A 238 0.89 -4.94 22.70
CA LEU A 238 1.51 -5.61 23.83
C LEU A 238 2.56 -4.68 24.48
N ASP A 239 2.71 -4.78 25.79
CA ASP A 239 3.82 -4.17 26.49
C ASP A 239 5.17 -4.83 26.13
N GLY A 240 6.27 -4.29 26.67
CA GLY A 240 7.59 -4.81 26.34
C GLY A 240 7.85 -6.23 26.83
N GLU A 241 7.30 -6.60 27.97
CA GLU A 241 7.50 -7.94 28.55
C GLU A 241 6.72 -8.99 27.75
N ARG A 242 5.43 -8.78 27.55
CA ARG A 242 4.58 -9.68 26.74
C ARG A 242 5.09 -9.80 25.31
N THR A 243 5.58 -8.71 24.73
CA THR A 243 6.19 -8.76 23.38
C THR A 243 7.45 -9.64 23.37
N ARG A 244 8.30 -9.56 24.39
CA ARG A 244 9.48 -10.45 24.50
C ARG A 244 9.08 -11.91 24.66
N GLN A 245 8.07 -12.20 25.49
CA GLN A 245 7.56 -13.55 25.66
C GLN A 245 7.00 -14.11 24.35
N GLU A 246 6.17 -13.34 23.64
CA GLU A 246 5.64 -13.73 22.32
C GLU A 246 6.78 -13.97 21.32
N TYR A 247 7.75 -13.07 21.25
CA TYR A 247 8.92 -13.21 20.37
C TYR A 247 9.72 -14.49 20.64
N LEU A 248 9.97 -14.80 21.90
CA LEU A 248 10.67 -16.02 22.30
C LEU A 248 9.86 -17.28 21.99
N THR A 249 8.53 -17.22 22.17
CA THR A 249 7.63 -18.35 21.82
C THR A 249 7.65 -18.63 20.32
N LEU A 250 7.58 -17.58 19.50
CA LEU A 250 7.46 -17.72 18.04
C LEU A 250 8.80 -17.97 17.34
N HIS A 251 9.91 -17.48 17.88
CA HIS A 251 11.20 -17.45 17.21
C HIS A 251 12.35 -18.07 18.03
N GLY A 252 12.08 -18.48 19.28
CA GLY A 252 13.12 -18.90 20.23
C GLY A 252 14.01 -20.04 19.72
N ALA A 253 13.47 -20.95 18.93
CA ALA A 253 14.25 -22.04 18.32
C ALA A 253 15.30 -21.58 17.30
N GLU A 254 15.06 -20.41 16.66
CA GLU A 254 15.93 -19.83 15.64
C GLU A 254 16.97 -18.86 16.22
N LEU A 255 16.84 -18.51 17.51
CA LEU A 255 17.66 -17.50 18.17
C LEU A 255 18.89 -18.14 18.82
N THR A 256 20.00 -17.39 18.81
CA THR A 256 21.19 -17.73 19.63
C THR A 256 20.86 -17.55 21.12
N GLU A 257 21.65 -18.16 22.00
CA GLU A 257 21.52 -18.02 23.44
C GLU A 257 21.57 -16.56 23.88
N GLN A 258 22.51 -15.78 23.37
CA GLN A 258 22.61 -14.34 23.65
C GLN A 258 21.37 -13.57 23.19
N GLN A 259 20.79 -13.92 22.02
CA GLN A 259 19.56 -13.28 21.53
C GLN A 259 18.33 -13.64 22.37
N ARG A 260 18.33 -14.83 22.98
CA ARG A 260 17.27 -15.23 23.92
C ARG A 260 17.40 -14.52 25.26
N ALA A 261 18.63 -14.36 25.76
CA ALA A 261 18.91 -13.66 27.01
C ALA A 261 18.57 -12.17 26.93
N GLU A 262 18.88 -11.54 25.77
CA GLU A 262 18.64 -10.11 25.51
C GLU A 262 17.89 -9.90 24.20
N PRO A 263 16.58 -10.18 24.13
CA PRO A 263 15.78 -9.92 22.94
C PRO A 263 15.51 -8.43 22.79
N TYR A 264 16.32 -7.74 22.02
CA TYR A 264 16.15 -6.32 21.72
C TYR A 264 14.96 -6.06 20.80
N ILE A 265 13.76 -6.15 21.34
CA ILE A 265 12.51 -5.89 20.64
C ILE A 265 11.68 -4.87 21.41
N GLY A 266 11.10 -3.89 20.71
CA GLY A 266 10.20 -2.90 21.31
C GLY A 266 8.79 -3.45 21.50
N PRO A 267 7.97 -2.81 22.35
CA PRO A 267 6.57 -3.14 22.55
C PRO A 267 5.84 -3.22 21.22
N ARG A 268 5.03 -4.27 21.00
CA ARG A 268 4.18 -4.40 19.81
C ARG A 268 3.11 -3.31 19.83
N PRO A 269 3.04 -2.44 18.81
CA PRO A 269 1.94 -1.47 18.73
C PRO A 269 0.63 -2.16 18.34
N ALA A 270 -0.51 -1.53 18.61
CA ALA A 270 -1.76 -1.88 17.97
C ALA A 270 -1.68 -1.63 16.47
N ILE A 271 -2.20 -2.55 15.65
CA ILE A 271 -2.17 -2.44 14.19
C ILE A 271 -3.55 -2.79 13.64
N VAL A 272 -4.22 -1.83 13.00
CA VAL A 272 -5.47 -2.06 12.30
C VAL A 272 -5.19 -2.99 11.12
N THR A 273 -5.85 -4.15 11.10
CA THR A 273 -5.67 -5.15 10.05
C THR A 273 -6.29 -4.69 8.73
N ARG A 274 -6.00 -5.39 7.65
CA ARG A 274 -6.64 -5.16 6.35
C ARG A 274 -8.17 -5.26 6.44
N ARG A 275 -8.68 -6.20 7.23
CA ARG A 275 -10.12 -6.30 7.54
C ARG A 275 -10.61 -5.07 8.33
N GLY A 276 -9.82 -4.59 9.28
CA GLY A 276 -10.17 -3.44 10.12
C GLY A 276 -10.29 -2.12 9.38
N TRP A 277 -9.55 -1.92 8.27
CA TRP A 277 -9.76 -0.75 7.43
C TRP A 277 -10.64 -1.04 6.19
N GLY A 278 -11.21 -2.24 6.07
CA GLY A 278 -12.17 -2.59 5.03
C GLY A 278 -11.54 -2.86 3.66
N ALA A 279 -10.42 -3.58 3.60
CA ALA A 279 -9.81 -3.98 2.34
C ALA A 279 -10.74 -4.86 1.50
N ASP A 280 -10.95 -4.50 0.23
CA ASP A 280 -11.50 -5.42 -0.76
C ASP A 280 -10.39 -6.34 -1.27
N GLU A 281 -10.25 -7.51 -0.63
CA GLU A 281 -9.18 -8.45 -0.91
C GLU A 281 -9.25 -9.06 -2.32
N SER A 282 -10.36 -8.88 -3.05
CA SER A 282 -10.50 -9.32 -4.44
C SER A 282 -9.67 -8.49 -5.41
N LEU A 283 -9.24 -7.29 -5.01
CA LEU A 283 -8.47 -6.38 -5.86
C LEU A 283 -7.00 -6.80 -6.01
N ARG A 284 -6.38 -7.33 -4.94
CA ARG A 284 -4.95 -7.67 -4.94
C ARG A 284 -4.68 -8.99 -5.67
N GLU A 285 -3.44 -9.18 -6.07
CA GLU A 285 -2.98 -10.51 -6.48
C GLU A 285 -3.04 -11.49 -5.28
N LYS A 286 -3.45 -12.73 -5.55
CA LYS A 286 -3.64 -13.77 -4.50
C LYS A 286 -2.34 -14.12 -3.78
N ARG A 287 -1.22 -14.14 -4.49
CA ARG A 287 0.08 -14.60 -3.99
C ARG A 287 0.79 -13.53 -3.15
N PHE A 288 1.19 -13.90 -1.92
CA PHE A 288 2.12 -13.11 -1.11
C PHE A 288 3.56 -13.34 -1.56
N VAL A 289 4.38 -12.29 -1.52
CA VAL A 289 5.79 -12.38 -1.85
C VAL A 289 6.60 -11.98 -0.62
N TYR A 290 7.44 -12.89 -0.19
CA TYR A 290 8.33 -12.68 0.96
C TYR A 290 9.76 -12.46 0.49
N THR A 291 10.53 -11.77 1.33
CA THR A 291 11.99 -11.64 1.20
C THR A 291 12.63 -12.35 2.37
N GLY A 292 13.95 -12.30 2.44
CA GLY A 292 14.63 -12.71 3.66
C GLY A 292 14.42 -11.70 4.80
N LYS A 293 15.41 -11.58 5.67
CA LYS A 293 15.40 -10.67 6.83
C LYS A 293 15.13 -9.21 6.43
N VAL A 294 14.26 -8.53 7.15
CA VAL A 294 14.07 -7.07 7.05
C VAL A 294 15.27 -6.38 7.71
N LYS A 295 16.09 -5.71 6.91
CA LYS A 295 17.32 -5.04 7.34
C LYS A 295 17.16 -3.56 7.59
N ALA A 296 16.14 -2.93 6.99
CA ALA A 296 15.86 -1.51 7.15
C ALA A 296 14.37 -1.20 6.96
N ALA A 297 13.95 -0.06 7.52
CA ALA A 297 12.68 0.57 7.25
C ALA A 297 12.89 1.84 6.42
N PHE A 298 12.12 2.02 5.36
CA PHE A 298 12.02 3.27 4.63
C PHE A 298 10.75 4.00 5.02
N VAL A 299 10.92 5.24 5.46
CA VAL A 299 9.80 6.12 5.83
C VAL A 299 9.46 6.99 4.64
N HIS A 300 8.18 7.01 4.30
CA HIS A 300 7.56 7.76 3.22
C HIS A 300 6.52 8.74 3.75
N HIS A 301 6.06 9.65 2.92
CA HIS A 301 4.77 10.28 3.03
C HIS A 301 3.90 9.83 1.84
N THR A 302 2.58 10.03 1.94
CA THR A 302 1.67 9.71 0.83
C THR A 302 1.51 10.87 -0.14
N ALA A 303 2.00 12.07 0.20
CA ALA A 303 1.85 13.32 -0.54
C ALA A 303 0.39 13.69 -0.88
N SER A 304 -0.58 13.16 -0.13
CA SER A 304 -2.02 13.24 -0.39
C SER A 304 -2.71 14.47 0.21
N GLY A 305 -1.96 15.39 0.80
CA GLY A 305 -2.50 16.51 1.58
C GLY A 305 -2.83 16.12 3.03
N ASN A 306 -3.03 17.14 3.88
CA ASN A 306 -3.23 16.96 5.33
C ASN A 306 -4.66 17.24 5.80
N ASN A 307 -5.54 17.64 4.88
CA ASN A 307 -6.94 17.98 5.19
C ASN A 307 -7.81 16.72 5.22
N TYR A 308 -7.62 15.89 6.25
CA TYR A 308 -8.47 14.75 6.57
C TYR A 308 -8.63 14.63 8.08
N THR A 309 -9.70 14.02 8.55
CA THR A 309 -9.89 13.66 9.96
C THR A 309 -9.33 12.27 10.23
N CYS A 310 -9.02 11.94 11.49
CA CYS A 310 -8.53 10.60 11.83
C CYS A 310 -9.58 9.50 11.59
N ALA A 311 -10.85 9.84 11.65
CA ALA A 311 -11.94 8.93 11.27
C ALA A 311 -11.91 8.57 9.78
N GLN A 312 -11.50 9.51 8.92
CA GLN A 312 -11.37 9.28 7.48
C GLN A 312 -10.13 8.46 7.07
N ALA A 313 -9.18 8.23 7.98
CA ALA A 313 -7.93 7.55 7.64
C ALA A 313 -8.14 6.14 7.03
N PRO A 314 -9.08 5.28 7.50
CA PRO A 314 -9.39 4.02 6.82
C PRO A 314 -9.82 4.21 5.37
N SER A 315 -10.63 5.23 5.07
CA SER A 315 -11.06 5.57 3.71
C SER A 315 -9.89 6.01 2.83
N LEU A 316 -8.94 6.80 3.38
CA LEU A 316 -7.71 7.13 2.66
C LEU A 316 -6.89 5.87 2.34
N VAL A 317 -6.75 4.95 3.29
CA VAL A 317 -6.02 3.69 3.08
C VAL A 317 -6.67 2.85 1.98
N ARG A 318 -8.02 2.73 1.96
CA ARG A 318 -8.76 2.08 0.87
C ARG A 318 -8.57 2.80 -0.46
N GLY A 319 -8.60 4.14 -0.45
CA GLY A 319 -8.34 4.96 -1.63
C GLY A 319 -6.95 4.70 -2.22
N PHE A 320 -5.89 4.72 -1.41
CA PHE A 320 -4.52 4.40 -1.85
C PHE A 320 -4.42 2.97 -2.38
N TYR A 321 -5.03 2.02 -1.69
CA TYR A 321 -5.04 0.63 -2.13
C TYR A 321 -5.69 0.48 -3.51
N ARG A 322 -6.87 1.06 -3.72
CA ARG A 322 -7.59 1.04 -4.99
C ARG A 322 -6.82 1.77 -6.09
N TYR A 323 -6.24 2.93 -5.79
CA TYR A 323 -5.40 3.68 -6.71
C TYR A 323 -4.19 2.87 -7.16
N HIS A 324 -3.44 2.27 -6.21
CA HIS A 324 -2.27 1.45 -6.55
C HIS A 324 -2.62 0.22 -7.39
N VAL A 325 -3.76 -0.43 -7.12
CA VAL A 325 -4.10 -1.68 -7.82
C VAL A 325 -4.84 -1.41 -9.13
N ARG A 326 -5.86 -0.55 -9.12
CA ARG A 326 -6.72 -0.31 -10.28
C ARG A 326 -6.15 0.72 -11.25
N SER A 327 -5.62 1.82 -10.74
CA SER A 327 -5.09 2.89 -11.58
C SER A 327 -3.65 2.63 -12.01
N LEU A 328 -2.78 2.19 -11.11
CA LEU A 328 -1.36 1.96 -11.39
C LEU A 328 -1.03 0.54 -11.84
N GLY A 329 -1.94 -0.42 -11.71
CA GLY A 329 -1.73 -1.81 -12.08
C GLY A 329 -0.78 -2.58 -11.16
N TRP A 330 -0.65 -2.15 -9.88
CA TRP A 330 0.20 -2.84 -8.91
C TRP A 330 -0.48 -4.09 -8.34
N ARG A 331 0.33 -4.98 -7.78
CA ARG A 331 -0.15 -6.25 -7.18
C ARG A 331 -0.98 -6.06 -5.92
N ASP A 332 -0.74 -4.99 -5.15
CA ASP A 332 -1.35 -4.63 -3.88
C ASP A 332 -0.89 -3.21 -3.52
N VAL A 333 -1.37 -2.65 -2.41
CA VAL A 333 -0.85 -1.39 -1.89
C VAL A 333 0.69 -1.44 -1.74
N GLY A 334 1.37 -0.36 -2.09
CA GLY A 334 2.84 -0.35 -2.17
C GLY A 334 3.53 -0.49 -0.83
N TYR A 335 2.99 0.12 0.20
CA TYR A 335 3.56 0.20 1.55
C TYR A 335 3.24 -1.03 2.38
N ASN A 336 4.17 -1.43 3.27
CA ASN A 336 3.92 -2.49 4.24
C ASN A 336 3.03 -2.00 5.39
N PHE A 337 3.18 -0.73 5.76
CA PHE A 337 2.39 -0.08 6.80
C PHE A 337 2.04 1.35 6.39
N LEU A 338 0.90 1.84 6.91
CA LEU A 338 0.55 3.25 6.86
C LEU A 338 0.36 3.76 8.29
N VAL A 339 0.60 5.05 8.49
CA VAL A 339 0.45 5.72 9.79
C VAL A 339 -0.29 7.02 9.58
N ASP A 340 -1.40 7.25 10.29
CA ASP A 340 -2.13 8.50 10.19
C ASP A 340 -1.57 9.59 11.12
N LYS A 341 -2.08 10.80 11.01
CA LYS A 341 -1.64 11.94 11.84
C LYS A 341 -1.97 11.80 13.33
N CYS A 342 -2.91 10.90 13.70
CA CYS A 342 -3.23 10.59 15.09
C CYS A 342 -2.35 9.48 15.68
N GLY A 343 -1.54 8.81 14.83
CA GLY A 343 -0.62 7.77 15.24
C GLY A 343 -1.21 6.37 15.22
N ARG A 344 -2.38 6.16 14.57
CA ARG A 344 -2.87 4.81 14.27
C ARG A 344 -1.99 4.20 13.18
N ILE A 345 -1.75 2.90 13.32
CA ILE A 345 -0.94 2.11 12.39
C ILE A 345 -1.86 1.13 11.67
N TYR A 346 -1.72 1.08 10.36
CA TYR A 346 -2.53 0.22 9.48
C TYR A 346 -1.63 -0.80 8.79
N GLU A 347 -2.07 -2.05 8.77
CA GLU A 347 -1.48 -3.06 7.89
C GLU A 347 -1.69 -2.62 6.43
N GLY A 348 -0.62 -2.53 5.68
CA GLY A 348 -0.68 -2.19 4.26
C GLY A 348 -0.72 -3.45 3.40
N ARG A 349 0.41 -3.79 2.75
CA ARG A 349 0.53 -4.94 1.87
C ARG A 349 0.29 -6.25 2.60
N ALA A 350 -0.60 -7.09 2.03
CA ALA A 350 -0.99 -8.37 2.58
C ALA A 350 0.18 -9.37 2.69
N GLY A 351 0.07 -10.29 3.64
CA GLY A 351 1.05 -11.36 3.85
C GLY A 351 1.53 -11.48 5.31
N GLY A 352 0.96 -10.68 6.22
CA GLY A 352 1.23 -10.71 7.66
C GLY A 352 2.26 -9.69 8.12
N VAL A 353 1.86 -8.92 9.14
CA VAL A 353 2.64 -7.77 9.64
C VAL A 353 3.99 -8.15 10.27
N ALA A 354 4.10 -9.35 10.85
CA ALA A 354 5.37 -9.85 11.39
C ALA A 354 6.31 -10.36 10.30
N LYS A 355 5.76 -10.87 9.18
CA LYS A 355 6.53 -11.51 8.11
C LYS A 355 7.29 -10.51 7.23
N PRO A 356 8.39 -10.90 6.56
CA PRO A 356 9.19 -10.04 5.70
C PRO A 356 8.56 -9.89 4.31
N VAL A 357 7.35 -9.30 4.24
CA VAL A 357 6.62 -9.09 3.00
C VAL A 357 7.35 -8.10 2.11
N LYS A 358 7.57 -8.46 0.82
CA LYS A 358 8.19 -7.58 -0.16
C LYS A 358 7.23 -6.47 -0.56
N GLY A 359 7.58 -5.23 -0.26
CA GLY A 359 6.82 -4.04 -0.66
C GLY A 359 7.04 -3.61 -2.10
N ALA A 360 6.42 -2.49 -2.48
CA ALA A 360 6.68 -1.71 -3.70
C ALA A 360 6.71 -0.23 -3.30
N HIS A 361 7.72 0.18 -2.54
CA HIS A 361 7.78 1.48 -1.88
C HIS A 361 9.08 2.26 -2.15
N THR A 362 10.17 1.59 -2.51
CA THR A 362 11.46 2.24 -2.85
C THR A 362 12.09 1.48 -3.99
N MET A 363 12.08 2.04 -5.18
CA MET A 363 12.71 1.40 -6.35
C MET A 363 14.18 1.09 -6.04
N GLY A 364 14.60 -0.13 -6.35
CA GLY A 364 15.94 -0.63 -6.03
C GLY A 364 16.10 -1.24 -4.64
N PHE A 365 15.22 -0.94 -3.67
CA PHE A 365 15.38 -1.40 -2.28
C PHE A 365 14.11 -2.03 -1.67
N ASN A 366 13.20 -2.54 -2.49
CA ASN A 366 11.98 -3.20 -2.02
C ASN A 366 12.22 -4.56 -1.34
N ALA A 367 13.36 -5.21 -1.60
CA ALA A 367 13.71 -6.49 -0.99
C ALA A 367 14.53 -6.30 0.29
N GLY A 368 14.18 -7.03 1.35
CA GLY A 368 14.85 -6.95 2.65
C GLY A 368 14.61 -5.66 3.41
N THR A 369 13.52 -4.95 3.08
CA THR A 369 13.11 -3.72 3.73
C THR A 369 11.61 -3.69 4.01
N THR A 370 11.17 -2.75 4.82
CA THR A 370 9.75 -2.47 5.07
C THR A 370 9.47 -0.99 4.81
N GLY A 371 8.42 -0.69 4.06
CA GLY A 371 7.98 0.66 3.77
C GLY A 371 6.87 1.11 4.73
N ILE A 372 7.03 2.29 5.31
CA ILE A 372 6.09 2.90 6.24
C ILE A 372 5.70 4.26 5.69
N ALA A 373 4.46 4.45 5.26
CA ALA A 373 3.99 5.72 4.76
C ALA A 373 3.22 6.49 5.85
N VAL A 374 3.67 7.71 6.15
CA VAL A 374 2.89 8.63 6.98
C VAL A 374 1.90 9.36 6.08
N ILE A 375 0.61 9.20 6.36
CA ILE A 375 -0.47 9.79 5.55
C ILE A 375 -0.41 11.31 5.65
N GLY A 376 -0.30 11.97 4.50
CA GLY A 376 -0.22 13.43 4.38
C GLY A 376 0.96 13.90 3.55
N SER A 377 1.17 15.22 3.52
CA SER A 377 2.23 15.92 2.80
C SER A 377 3.13 16.67 3.79
N TYR A 378 4.43 16.36 3.78
CA TYR A 378 5.38 16.86 4.80
C TYR A 378 6.58 17.62 4.20
N GLY A 379 6.38 18.24 3.06
CA GLY A 379 7.35 19.16 2.47
C GLY A 379 7.51 20.43 3.33
N SER A 380 6.42 21.15 3.52
CA SER A 380 6.30 22.41 4.28
C SER A 380 5.72 22.19 5.68
N GLU A 381 4.76 21.28 5.85
CA GLU A 381 4.10 21.01 7.13
C GLU A 381 4.87 20.00 7.98
N LYS A 382 4.80 20.18 9.32
CA LYS A 382 5.43 19.27 10.28
C LYS A 382 4.51 18.06 10.53
N PRO A 383 5.06 16.82 10.60
CA PRO A 383 4.27 15.68 11.06
C PRO A 383 3.89 15.87 12.52
N SER A 384 2.75 15.30 12.93
CA SER A 384 2.35 15.29 14.34
C SER A 384 3.34 14.47 15.19
N SER A 385 3.43 14.79 16.47
CA SER A 385 4.23 14.01 17.42
C SER A 385 3.73 12.57 17.54
N SER A 386 2.42 12.37 17.44
CA SER A 386 1.77 11.05 17.45
C SER A 386 2.23 10.17 16.29
N ALA A 387 2.25 10.72 15.07
CA ALA A 387 2.74 10.00 13.88
C ALA A 387 4.23 9.62 14.02
N VAL A 388 5.08 10.55 14.44
CA VAL A 388 6.52 10.26 14.67
C VAL A 388 6.73 9.18 15.74
N LYS A 389 5.96 9.23 16.82
CA LYS A 389 5.98 8.24 17.91
C LYS A 389 5.49 6.88 17.43
N ALA A 390 4.46 6.83 16.58
CA ALA A 390 3.96 5.61 15.97
C ALA A 390 4.99 4.95 15.04
N VAL A 391 5.67 5.74 14.19
CA VAL A 391 6.81 5.26 13.37
C VAL A 391 7.90 4.68 14.27
N ALA A 392 8.24 5.33 15.37
CA ALA A 392 9.27 4.84 16.29
C ALA A 392 8.84 3.52 16.98
N ARG A 393 7.59 3.40 17.44
CA ARG A 393 7.06 2.16 18.04
C ARG A 393 7.03 1.01 17.05
N LEU A 394 6.47 1.27 15.85
CA LEU A 394 6.39 0.27 14.78
C LEU A 394 7.79 -0.23 14.39
N THR A 395 8.74 0.68 14.19
CA THR A 395 10.12 0.30 13.82
C THR A 395 10.87 -0.40 14.94
N ALA A 396 10.63 -0.04 16.20
CA ALA A 396 11.20 -0.73 17.36
C ALA A 396 10.77 -2.21 17.40
N TRP A 397 9.50 -2.47 17.17
CA TRP A 397 8.96 -3.83 17.10
C TRP A 397 9.38 -4.54 15.82
N LYS A 398 9.06 -3.97 14.64
CA LYS A 398 9.28 -4.64 13.34
C LYS A 398 10.76 -4.95 13.08
N LEU A 399 11.65 -4.01 13.34
CA LEU A 399 13.10 -4.22 13.21
C LEU A 399 13.65 -5.15 14.30
N GLY A 400 13.05 -5.10 15.51
CA GLY A 400 13.38 -6.01 16.62
C GLY A 400 13.11 -7.47 16.26
N LEU A 401 11.99 -7.80 15.59
CA LEU A 401 11.71 -9.15 15.06
C LEU A 401 12.85 -9.70 14.18
N HIS A 402 13.64 -8.81 13.60
CA HIS A 402 14.77 -9.17 12.73
C HIS A 402 16.13 -8.84 13.35
N GLY A 403 16.19 -8.54 14.66
CA GLY A 403 17.42 -8.24 15.40
C GLY A 403 18.17 -7.00 14.92
N MET A 404 17.48 -6.04 14.29
CA MET A 404 18.09 -4.82 13.76
C MET A 404 18.07 -3.68 14.78
N ASN A 405 19.22 -3.01 14.99
CA ASN A 405 19.32 -1.84 15.85
C ASN A 405 18.86 -0.59 15.08
N PRO A 406 17.79 0.13 15.52
CA PRO A 406 17.27 1.32 14.85
C PRO A 406 18.26 2.46 14.64
N ARG A 407 19.30 2.57 15.52
CA ARG A 407 20.35 3.61 15.42
C ARG A 407 21.52 3.22 14.52
N ALA A 408 21.59 1.95 14.11
CA ALA A 408 22.70 1.46 13.31
C ALA A 408 22.54 1.81 11.82
N LYS A 409 23.60 1.51 11.05
CA LYS A 409 23.58 1.48 9.59
C LYS A 409 23.70 0.03 9.11
N THR A 410 23.14 -0.23 7.94
CA THR A 410 23.21 -1.54 7.29
C THR A 410 23.58 -1.39 5.82
N TYR A 411 24.03 -2.49 5.21
CA TYR A 411 24.29 -2.54 3.78
C TYR A 411 23.12 -3.18 3.04
N LEU A 412 22.60 -2.47 2.05
CA LEU A 412 21.60 -2.95 1.11
C LEU A 412 22.20 -3.02 -0.30
N LYS A 413 21.82 -4.03 -1.09
CA LYS A 413 22.21 -4.15 -2.49
C LYS A 413 21.09 -3.58 -3.36
N SER A 414 21.39 -2.56 -4.15
CA SER A 414 20.43 -1.95 -5.07
C SER A 414 20.01 -2.92 -6.19
N ALA A 415 18.73 -3.00 -6.47
CA ALA A 415 18.18 -3.67 -7.64
C ALA A 415 18.10 -2.74 -8.88
N GLY A 416 18.52 -1.48 -8.74
CA GLY A 416 18.47 -0.44 -9.76
C GLY A 416 17.44 0.66 -9.43
N GLY A 417 17.81 1.90 -9.66
CA GLY A 417 17.01 3.11 -9.47
C GLY A 417 17.82 4.32 -9.95
N ASN A 418 17.25 5.52 -9.87
CA ASN A 418 17.88 6.75 -10.36
C ASN A 418 19.04 7.26 -9.48
N LEU A 419 19.13 6.84 -8.21
CA LEU A 419 20.21 7.23 -7.30
C LEU A 419 21.33 6.19 -7.24
N TYR A 420 21.01 4.90 -7.36
CA TYR A 420 21.98 3.81 -7.26
C TYR A 420 21.77 2.77 -8.34
N ARG A 421 22.80 2.53 -9.16
CA ARG A 421 22.80 1.47 -10.18
C ARG A 421 22.61 0.08 -9.56
N LYS A 422 22.05 -0.84 -10.34
CA LYS A 422 21.86 -2.25 -9.98
C LYS A 422 23.18 -2.89 -9.53
N GLY A 423 23.13 -3.63 -8.43
CA GLY A 423 24.29 -4.34 -7.84
C GLY A 423 25.09 -3.52 -6.83
N LYS A 424 24.95 -2.19 -6.77
CA LYS A 424 25.66 -1.32 -5.81
C LYS A 424 25.30 -1.71 -4.37
N LYS A 425 26.29 -1.96 -3.52
CA LYS A 425 26.12 -2.05 -2.06
C LYS A 425 26.13 -0.65 -1.48
N VAL A 426 25.05 -0.28 -0.79
CA VAL A 426 24.85 1.06 -0.23
C VAL A 426 24.71 0.95 1.27
N ARG A 427 25.43 1.78 2.02
CA ARG A 427 25.37 1.85 3.48
C ARG A 427 24.34 2.89 3.90
N LEU A 428 23.18 2.43 4.39
CA LEU A 428 22.06 3.25 4.78
C LEU A 428 21.76 3.12 6.27
N ASN A 429 21.08 4.12 6.85
CA ASN A 429 20.52 3.98 8.18
C ASN A 429 19.50 2.86 8.22
N VAL A 430 19.39 2.13 9.33
CA VAL A 430 18.37 1.09 9.52
C VAL A 430 16.94 1.68 9.46
N ILE A 431 16.76 2.93 9.88
CA ILE A 431 15.55 3.72 9.59
C ILE A 431 15.98 4.86 8.66
N SER A 432 15.62 4.77 7.40
CA SER A 432 15.92 5.72 6.32
C SER A 432 14.67 6.43 5.85
N GLY A 433 14.79 7.57 5.20
CA GLY A 433 13.75 8.16 4.40
C GLY A 433 13.83 7.65 2.97
N HIS A 434 12.76 7.77 2.20
CA HIS A 434 12.75 7.35 0.80
C HIS A 434 13.91 7.95 -0.01
N ARG A 435 14.17 9.24 0.18
CA ARG A 435 15.28 9.97 -0.48
C ARG A 435 16.67 9.43 -0.22
N ASP A 436 16.85 8.61 0.79
CA ASP A 436 18.15 7.94 1.03
C ASP A 436 18.40 6.78 0.06
N GLY A 437 17.33 6.26 -0.57
CA GLY A 437 17.38 5.13 -1.52
C GLY A 437 17.07 5.50 -2.97
N PHE A 438 16.39 6.62 -3.19
CA PHE A 438 15.96 7.10 -4.49
C PHE A 438 16.01 8.64 -4.53
N ASN A 439 16.28 9.25 -5.69
CA ASN A 439 16.27 10.70 -5.82
C ASN A 439 14.82 11.20 -5.89
N THR A 440 14.29 11.68 -4.77
CA THR A 440 12.90 12.10 -4.57
C THR A 440 12.78 13.12 -3.45
N SER A 441 11.71 13.90 -3.42
CA SER A 441 11.36 14.80 -2.31
C SER A 441 10.83 14.03 -1.08
N CYS A 442 10.31 12.80 -1.27
CA CYS A 442 9.75 11.95 -0.22
C CYS A 442 10.79 11.58 0.86
N PRO A 443 10.45 11.56 2.14
CA PRO A 443 9.14 11.74 2.78
C PRO A 443 8.75 13.19 3.08
N GLY A 444 9.28 14.16 2.38
CA GLY A 444 9.15 15.58 2.67
C GLY A 444 10.14 16.07 3.72
N GLY A 445 10.65 17.31 3.53
CA GLY A 445 11.75 17.83 4.36
C GLY A 445 11.45 17.88 5.86
N LYS A 446 10.20 18.12 6.24
CA LYS A 446 9.80 18.24 7.65
C LYS A 446 9.72 16.88 8.35
N LEU A 447 9.22 15.83 7.68
CA LEU A 447 9.22 14.46 8.22
C LEU A 447 10.63 13.87 8.23
N TYR A 448 11.41 14.10 7.18
CA TYR A 448 12.80 13.63 7.11
C TYR A 448 13.65 14.10 8.29
N LYS A 449 13.51 15.40 8.69
CA LYS A 449 14.19 15.96 9.87
C LYS A 449 13.81 15.26 11.17
N LYS A 450 12.68 14.54 11.25
CA LYS A 450 12.23 13.79 12.44
C LYS A 450 12.77 12.35 12.51
N LEU A 451 13.42 11.84 11.46
CA LEU A 451 13.93 10.47 11.46
C LEU A 451 15.03 10.22 12.51
N GLY A 452 15.82 11.24 12.85
CA GLY A 452 16.78 11.16 13.96
C GLY A 452 16.09 10.88 15.30
N THR A 453 15.00 11.59 15.58
CA THR A 453 14.14 11.36 16.76
C THR A 453 13.50 9.96 16.72
N ALA A 454 13.00 9.53 15.56
CA ALA A 454 12.42 8.20 15.41
C ALA A 454 13.45 7.09 15.71
N ARG A 455 14.69 7.21 15.21
CA ARG A 455 15.79 6.25 15.46
C ARG A 455 16.12 6.15 16.95
N SER A 456 16.33 7.28 17.62
CA SER A 456 16.68 7.30 19.05
C SER A 456 15.54 6.80 19.94
N THR A 457 14.29 7.13 19.60
CA THR A 457 13.11 6.66 20.33
C THR A 457 12.88 5.16 20.12
N ALA A 458 13.01 4.67 18.87
CA ALA A 458 12.88 3.24 18.58
C ALA A 458 13.95 2.40 19.29
N ALA A 459 15.19 2.89 19.36
CA ALA A 459 16.26 2.20 20.10
C ALA A 459 15.96 2.11 21.59
N ARG A 460 15.47 3.21 22.20
CA ARG A 460 15.03 3.17 23.61
C ARG A 460 13.90 2.17 23.85
N TYR A 461 12.93 2.06 22.94
CA TYR A 461 11.89 1.03 23.03
C TYR A 461 12.44 -0.39 22.96
N GLN A 462 13.56 -0.61 22.26
CA GLN A 462 14.24 -1.89 22.22
C GLN A 462 15.16 -2.14 23.43
N GLY A 463 15.35 -1.18 24.36
CA GLY A 463 16.31 -1.27 25.44
C GLY A 463 17.75 -0.99 25.01
N ARG A 464 17.98 -0.17 23.95
CA ARG A 464 19.30 0.18 23.38
C ARG A 464 19.62 1.67 23.52
#